data_6e985523aabfa0155cc272dbc7f611ed
#
_entry.id   6e985523aabfa0155cc272dbc7f611ed
#
_cell.length_a   1.000
_cell.length_b   1.000
_cell.length_c   1.000
_cell.angle_alpha   90.00
_cell.angle_beta   90.00
_cell.angle_gamma   90.00
#
_symmetry.space_group_name_H-M   'P 1'
#
loop_
_entity.id
_entity.type
_entity.pdbx_description
1 polymer ?
#
loop_
_entity_poly.entity_id
_entity_poly.type
_entity_poly.pdbx_seq_one_letter_code
_entity_poly.pdbx_strand_id
1 'polypeptide(L)'
;MKSADRVKDHGEVFTPKRIVDLMLDQPEITAKINDLAATFLEPSAGEGAFLVELLRRKLAVAAEQSTSADLFHDNSLLALSTLYGIEYLKDNYLILVTNMINTFGDEYARLAKEKFSVEPVENVVKSAGVIIRANMVQGDTLKKVRPDGSPIIFSEWTPVRGKNSKRLVQRTEYTFESIIDEAGPVDQVQEHVEEMDLFADFFQDEEKPEPKLHKFAPCSWRMVFEEKIE
;
A
#
# COMPACT_ATOMS: atom_id res chain seq x y z
N MET A 1 24.72 7.82 9.61
CA MET A 1 24.38 9.22 9.29
C MET A 1 24.47 9.37 7.78
N LYS A 2 23.38 9.80 7.11
CA LYS A 2 23.40 10.03 5.66
C LYS A 2 24.32 11.22 5.34
N SER A 3 24.95 11.25 4.16
CA SER A 3 25.90 12.32 3.82
C SER A 3 25.20 13.68 3.74
N ALA A 4 25.91 14.77 4.06
CA ALA A 4 25.37 16.13 3.95
C ALA A 4 24.89 16.47 2.51
N ASP A 5 25.49 15.83 1.50
CA ASP A 5 25.12 16.00 0.11
C ASP A 5 23.73 15.42 -0.19
N ARG A 6 23.37 14.26 0.37
CA ARG A 6 22.01 13.67 0.20
C ARG A 6 20.91 14.53 0.82
N VAL A 7 21.19 15.15 1.97
CA VAL A 7 20.26 16.09 2.61
C VAL A 7 20.05 17.32 1.73
N LYS A 8 21.15 17.84 1.14
CA LYS A 8 21.12 19.02 0.29
C LYS A 8 20.46 18.79 -1.06
N ASP A 9 20.79 17.66 -1.70
CA ASP A 9 20.37 17.38 -3.08
C ASP A 9 18.98 16.74 -3.18
N HIS A 10 18.55 16.02 -2.14
CA HIS A 10 17.29 15.26 -2.14
C HIS A 10 16.36 15.58 -0.96
N GLY A 11 16.72 16.51 -0.06
CA GLY A 11 15.92 16.84 1.11
C GLY A 11 15.75 15.66 2.09
N GLU A 12 16.67 14.69 2.05
CA GLU A 12 16.54 13.43 2.78
C GLU A 12 16.74 13.64 4.28
N VAL A 13 15.64 13.73 5.01
CA VAL A 13 15.63 13.93 6.48
C VAL A 13 15.12 12.67 7.16
N PHE A 14 15.92 12.13 8.08
CA PHE A 14 15.46 11.06 8.96
C PHE A 14 14.47 11.62 9.98
N THR A 15 13.23 11.14 9.98
CA THR A 15 12.21 11.53 10.96
C THR A 15 12.39 10.71 12.25
N PRO A 16 12.76 11.32 13.37
CA PRO A 16 12.93 10.60 14.64
C PRO A 16 11.61 9.98 15.09
N LYS A 17 11.69 8.80 15.71
CA LYS A 17 10.50 8.06 16.20
C LYS A 17 9.54 8.93 17.02
N ARG A 18 10.06 9.79 17.93
CA ARG A 18 9.24 10.69 18.74
C ARG A 18 8.36 11.64 17.92
N ILE A 19 8.83 12.05 16.73
CA ILE A 19 8.06 12.91 15.83
C ILE A 19 7.00 12.09 15.09
N VAL A 20 7.35 10.88 14.63
CA VAL A 20 6.39 9.93 14.08
C VAL A 20 5.25 9.67 15.07
N ASP A 21 5.59 9.32 16.31
CA ASP A 21 4.61 9.08 17.36
C ASP A 21 3.72 10.30 17.59
N LEU A 22 4.31 11.50 17.74
CA LEU A 22 3.55 12.75 17.94
C LEU A 22 2.55 13.02 16.81
N MET A 23 2.92 12.75 15.56
CA MET A 23 2.02 12.93 14.41
C MET A 23 0.92 11.87 14.38
N LEU A 24 1.25 10.62 14.65
CA LEU A 24 0.29 9.51 14.65
C LEU A 24 -0.64 9.51 15.88
N ASP A 25 -0.26 10.19 16.97
CA ASP A 25 -1.07 10.34 18.18
C ASP A 25 -2.14 11.46 18.06
N GLN A 26 -2.17 12.19 16.93
CA GLN A 26 -3.26 13.14 16.69
C GLN A 26 -4.62 12.41 16.69
N PRO A 27 -5.66 12.97 17.34
CA PRO A 27 -6.94 12.28 17.50
C PRO A 27 -7.56 11.80 16.20
N GLU A 28 -7.49 12.62 15.14
CA GLU A 28 -8.04 12.28 13.82
C GLU A 28 -7.28 11.13 13.16
N ILE A 29 -5.96 11.10 13.31
CA ILE A 29 -5.10 10.04 12.77
C ILE A 29 -5.32 8.75 13.56
N THR A 30 -5.35 8.82 14.89
CA THR A 30 -5.63 7.67 15.75
C THR A 30 -7.01 7.06 15.43
N ALA A 31 -8.04 7.88 15.21
CA ALA A 31 -9.36 7.40 14.78
C ALA A 31 -9.30 6.63 13.46
N LYS A 32 -8.50 7.09 12.49
CA LYS A 32 -8.28 6.39 11.22
C LYS A 32 -7.43 5.12 11.38
N ILE A 33 -6.45 5.11 12.27
CA ILE A 33 -5.67 3.89 12.58
C ILE A 33 -6.58 2.79 13.14
N ASN A 34 -7.57 3.16 13.97
CA ASN A 34 -8.55 2.23 14.55
C ASN A 34 -9.57 1.68 13.53
N ASP A 35 -9.68 2.28 12.37
CA ASP A 35 -10.41 1.75 11.23
C ASP A 35 -9.47 0.92 10.34
N LEU A 36 -9.63 -0.40 10.33
CA LEU A 36 -8.76 -1.29 9.53
C LEU A 36 -8.85 -1.00 8.03
N ALA A 37 -9.98 -0.48 7.55
CA ALA A 37 -10.19 -0.18 6.13
C ALA A 37 -9.70 1.23 5.74
N ALA A 38 -9.39 2.10 6.69
CA ALA A 38 -8.88 3.44 6.39
C ALA A 38 -7.48 3.38 5.76
N THR A 39 -7.32 4.04 4.61
CA THR A 39 -6.09 4.08 3.82
C THR A 39 -5.16 5.20 4.26
N PHE A 40 -3.85 4.95 4.12
CA PHE A 40 -2.79 5.91 4.36
C PHE A 40 -1.81 5.89 3.18
N LEU A 41 -1.46 7.04 2.67
CA LEU A 41 -0.42 7.21 1.66
C LEU A 41 0.70 8.09 2.20
N GLU A 42 1.93 7.58 2.16
CA GLU A 42 3.14 8.36 2.41
C GLU A 42 3.83 8.64 1.07
N PRO A 43 3.73 9.88 0.55
CA PRO A 43 4.22 10.20 -0.78
C PRO A 43 5.74 10.44 -0.86
N SER A 44 6.42 10.40 0.28
CA SER A 44 7.89 10.53 0.41
C SER A 44 8.39 9.63 1.53
N ALA A 45 8.22 8.31 1.33
CA ALA A 45 8.26 7.32 2.41
C ALA A 45 9.65 7.14 3.05
N GLY A 46 10.74 7.53 2.37
CA GLY A 46 12.09 7.30 2.85
C GLY A 46 12.34 5.81 3.12
N GLU A 47 12.90 5.50 4.27
CA GLU A 47 13.09 4.13 4.75
C GLU A 47 11.84 3.54 5.44
N GLY A 48 10.71 4.30 5.46
CA GLY A 48 9.42 3.83 5.95
C GLY A 48 9.12 4.15 7.41
N ALA A 49 9.72 5.16 8.02
CA ALA A 49 9.55 5.46 9.44
C ALA A 49 8.07 5.58 9.86
N PHE A 50 7.24 6.30 9.08
CA PHE A 50 5.80 6.42 9.32
C PHE A 50 5.05 5.13 9.02
N LEU A 51 5.29 4.51 7.88
CA LEU A 51 4.57 3.31 7.43
C LEU A 51 4.82 2.10 8.34
N VAL A 52 6.03 1.94 8.83
CA VAL A 52 6.40 0.89 9.80
C VAL A 52 5.63 1.08 11.12
N GLU A 53 5.57 2.30 11.64
CA GLU A 53 4.82 2.57 12.88
C GLU A 53 3.30 2.46 12.67
N LEU A 54 2.77 2.94 11.56
CA LEU A 54 1.37 2.73 11.16
C LEU A 54 1.02 1.25 11.10
N LEU A 55 1.89 0.43 10.48
CA LEU A 55 1.71 -1.01 10.38
C LEU A 55 1.63 -1.67 11.77
N ARG A 56 2.56 -1.33 12.68
CA ARG A 56 2.53 -1.85 14.06
C ARG A 56 1.22 -1.53 14.76
N ARG A 57 0.77 -0.28 14.68
CA ARG A 57 -0.48 0.18 15.31
C ARG A 57 -1.70 -0.50 14.71
N LYS A 58 -1.80 -0.59 13.37
CA LYS A 58 -2.92 -1.26 12.70
C LYS A 58 -2.93 -2.77 12.95
N LEU A 59 -1.80 -3.44 13.06
CA LEU A 59 -1.73 -4.86 13.45
C LEU A 59 -2.21 -5.07 14.89
N ALA A 60 -1.87 -4.17 15.83
CA ALA A 60 -2.40 -4.23 17.19
C ALA A 60 -3.93 -4.08 17.20
N VAL A 61 -4.47 -3.13 16.44
CA VAL A 61 -5.92 -2.96 16.26
C VAL A 61 -6.56 -4.19 15.61
N ALA A 62 -5.91 -4.78 14.59
CA ALA A 62 -6.39 -6.02 13.98
C ALA A 62 -6.49 -7.17 14.99
N ALA A 63 -5.51 -7.29 15.90
CA ALA A 63 -5.54 -8.29 16.96
C ALA A 63 -6.65 -8.02 17.98
N GLU A 64 -6.88 -6.75 18.36
CA GLU A 64 -7.94 -6.37 19.30
C GLU A 64 -9.33 -6.56 18.72
N GLN A 65 -9.53 -6.30 17.44
CA GLN A 65 -10.82 -6.44 16.75
C GLN A 65 -11.11 -7.88 16.29
N SER A 66 -10.18 -8.82 16.50
CA SER A 66 -10.34 -10.20 16.07
C SER A 66 -10.76 -11.11 17.22
N THR A 67 -11.84 -11.85 17.02
CA THR A 67 -12.39 -12.81 17.99
C THR A 67 -11.81 -14.21 17.85
N SER A 68 -11.00 -14.46 16.82
CA SER A 68 -10.33 -15.74 16.55
C SER A 68 -9.04 -15.53 15.79
N ALA A 69 -8.15 -16.52 15.83
CA ALA A 69 -6.91 -16.53 15.05
C ALA A 69 -7.19 -16.40 13.54
N ASP A 70 -8.21 -17.10 13.03
CA ASP A 70 -8.61 -17.03 11.63
C ASP A 70 -9.00 -15.62 11.19
N LEU A 71 -9.75 -14.92 12.03
CA LEU A 71 -10.13 -13.54 11.78
C LEU A 71 -8.92 -12.60 11.85
N PHE A 72 -8.02 -12.82 12.81
CA PHE A 72 -6.77 -12.06 12.93
C PHE A 72 -5.88 -12.19 11.70
N HIS A 73 -5.74 -13.38 11.14
CA HIS A 73 -4.97 -13.60 9.93
C HIS A 73 -5.48 -12.73 8.77
N ASP A 74 -6.81 -12.72 8.54
CA ASP A 74 -7.42 -11.92 7.48
C ASP A 74 -7.37 -10.42 7.78
N ASN A 75 -7.64 -10.01 9.03
CA ASN A 75 -7.60 -8.61 9.45
C ASN A 75 -6.18 -8.02 9.41
N SER A 76 -5.15 -8.83 9.66
CA SER A 76 -3.75 -8.39 9.53
C SER A 76 -3.40 -8.04 8.08
N LEU A 77 -3.87 -8.84 7.11
CA LEU A 77 -3.68 -8.57 5.69
C LEU A 77 -4.54 -7.39 5.21
N LEU A 78 -5.77 -7.26 5.69
CA LEU A 78 -6.62 -6.10 5.45
C LEU A 78 -5.94 -4.82 5.96
N ALA A 79 -5.45 -4.81 7.20
CA ALA A 79 -4.75 -3.66 7.78
C ALA A 79 -3.52 -3.26 6.94
N LEU A 80 -2.73 -4.24 6.51
CA LEU A 80 -1.55 -4.02 5.66
C LEU A 80 -1.94 -3.47 4.29
N SER A 81 -3.00 -3.97 3.68
CA SER A 81 -3.43 -3.60 2.32
C SER A 81 -3.87 -2.14 2.18
N THR A 82 -4.09 -1.45 3.29
CA THR A 82 -4.45 -0.02 3.32
C THR A 82 -3.26 0.93 3.45
N LEU A 83 -2.04 0.42 3.46
CA LEU A 83 -0.82 1.22 3.58
C LEU A 83 -0.11 1.33 2.23
N TYR A 84 0.13 2.58 1.79
CA TYR A 84 0.75 2.90 0.51
C TYR A 84 1.96 3.81 0.72
N GLY A 85 3.00 3.62 -0.09
CA GLY A 85 4.20 4.43 -0.02
C GLY A 85 4.86 4.64 -1.39
N ILE A 86 5.32 5.87 -1.62
CA ILE A 86 6.14 6.22 -2.77
C ILE A 86 7.50 6.68 -2.25
N GLU A 87 8.56 6.16 -2.84
CA GLU A 87 9.93 6.59 -2.54
C GLU A 87 10.73 6.79 -3.83
N TYR A 88 11.35 7.94 -3.95
CA TYR A 88 12.09 8.33 -5.15
C TYR A 88 13.41 7.57 -5.29
N LEU A 89 14.19 7.48 -4.20
CA LEU A 89 15.52 6.89 -4.19
C LEU A 89 15.45 5.37 -4.10
N LYS A 90 16.09 4.68 -5.04
CA LYS A 90 16.05 3.21 -5.14
C LYS A 90 16.53 2.49 -3.87
N ASP A 91 17.59 2.98 -3.25
CA ASP A 91 18.13 2.36 -2.03
C ASP A 91 17.19 2.50 -0.84
N ASN A 92 16.57 3.67 -0.65
CA ASN A 92 15.54 3.88 0.36
C ASN A 92 14.30 3.02 0.10
N TYR A 93 13.86 2.93 -1.16
CA TYR A 93 12.75 2.05 -1.55
C TYR A 93 13.01 0.58 -1.16
N LEU A 94 14.22 0.06 -1.42
CA LEU A 94 14.58 -1.30 -1.04
C LEU A 94 14.58 -1.50 0.49
N ILE A 95 15.05 -0.49 1.23
CA ILE A 95 15.03 -0.50 2.69
C ILE A 95 13.57 -0.42 3.19
N LEU A 96 12.74 0.46 2.62
CA LEU A 96 11.30 0.57 2.92
C LEU A 96 10.60 -0.79 2.79
N VAL A 97 10.73 -1.45 1.65
CA VAL A 97 10.11 -2.76 1.41
C VAL A 97 10.61 -3.79 2.42
N THR A 98 11.91 -3.81 2.69
CA THR A 98 12.51 -4.72 3.68
C THR A 98 11.99 -4.46 5.10
N ASN A 99 11.92 -3.19 5.50
CA ASN A 99 11.42 -2.80 6.82
C ASN A 99 9.94 -3.17 6.98
N MET A 100 9.11 -2.98 5.95
CA MET A 100 7.70 -3.37 5.98
C MET A 100 7.53 -4.89 6.10
N ILE A 101 8.31 -5.69 5.33
CA ILE A 101 8.25 -7.15 5.38
C ILE A 101 8.67 -7.67 6.77
N ASN A 102 9.79 -7.17 7.30
CA ASN A 102 10.29 -7.60 8.60
C ASN A 102 9.31 -7.20 9.71
N THR A 103 8.82 -5.94 9.69
CA THR A 103 7.87 -5.47 10.70
C THR A 103 6.58 -6.29 10.68
N PHE A 104 6.03 -6.58 9.48
CA PHE A 104 4.84 -7.42 9.38
C PHE A 104 5.13 -8.82 9.97
N GLY A 105 6.21 -9.46 9.56
CA GLY A 105 6.57 -10.80 10.02
C GLY A 105 6.71 -10.88 11.54
N ASP A 106 7.47 -9.96 12.11
CA ASP A 106 7.77 -9.95 13.57
C ASP A 106 6.51 -9.65 14.39
N GLU A 107 5.76 -8.59 14.05
CA GLU A 107 4.58 -8.17 14.80
C GLU A 107 3.41 -9.15 14.63
N TYR A 108 3.19 -9.67 13.42
CA TYR A 108 2.17 -10.69 13.18
C TYR A 108 2.46 -11.96 13.98
N ALA A 109 3.71 -12.45 13.97
CA ALA A 109 4.09 -13.64 14.73
C ALA A 109 3.93 -13.42 16.23
N ARG A 110 4.39 -12.28 16.74
CA ARG A 110 4.27 -11.89 18.16
C ARG A 110 2.80 -11.87 18.59
N LEU A 111 1.92 -11.17 17.83
CA LEU A 111 0.50 -11.04 18.16
C LEU A 111 -0.27 -12.36 18.01
N ALA A 112 0.03 -13.18 16.99
CA ALA A 112 -0.55 -14.51 16.83
C ALA A 112 -0.29 -15.39 18.06
N LYS A 113 0.93 -15.35 18.58
CA LYS A 113 1.31 -16.11 19.75
C LYS A 113 0.73 -15.55 21.05
N GLU A 114 0.86 -14.23 21.28
CA GLU A 114 0.46 -13.60 22.54
C GLU A 114 -1.06 -13.55 22.72
N LYS A 115 -1.80 -13.25 21.67
CA LYS A 115 -3.27 -13.04 21.75
C LYS A 115 -4.08 -14.29 21.44
N PHE A 116 -3.58 -15.16 20.56
CA PHE A 116 -4.34 -16.31 20.06
C PHE A 116 -3.69 -17.66 20.35
N SER A 117 -2.46 -17.69 20.90
CA SER A 117 -1.72 -18.91 21.22
C SER A 117 -1.51 -19.82 20.01
N VAL A 118 -1.31 -19.25 18.81
CA VAL A 118 -1.06 -19.97 17.56
C VAL A 118 0.28 -19.58 16.96
N GLU A 119 0.86 -20.50 16.21
CA GLU A 119 2.06 -20.22 15.40
C GLU A 119 1.69 -19.40 14.16
N PRO A 120 2.61 -18.57 13.64
CA PRO A 120 2.38 -17.76 12.45
C PRO A 120 2.13 -18.68 11.23
N VAL A 121 1.16 -18.28 10.39
CA VAL A 121 0.80 -19.02 9.18
C VAL A 121 1.65 -18.51 8.01
N GLU A 122 2.44 -19.42 7.40
CA GLU A 122 3.35 -19.08 6.30
C GLU A 122 2.66 -18.38 5.11
N ASN A 123 1.45 -18.82 4.74
CA ASN A 123 0.68 -18.24 3.65
C ASN A 123 0.27 -16.78 3.92
N VAL A 124 0.05 -16.40 5.18
CA VAL A 124 -0.21 -15.00 5.57
C VAL A 124 1.04 -14.16 5.30
N VAL A 125 2.22 -14.64 5.68
CA VAL A 125 3.49 -13.94 5.47
C VAL A 125 3.81 -13.83 3.96
N LYS A 126 3.58 -14.88 3.18
CA LYS A 126 3.74 -14.85 1.70
C LYS A 126 2.80 -13.82 1.07
N SER A 127 1.52 -13.83 1.45
CA SER A 127 0.53 -12.88 0.95
C SER A 127 0.87 -11.43 1.33
N ALA A 128 1.34 -11.21 2.57
CA ALA A 128 1.82 -9.91 3.00
C ALA A 128 2.97 -9.39 2.12
N GLY A 129 3.90 -10.26 1.74
CA GLY A 129 4.99 -9.91 0.84
C GLY A 129 4.52 -9.44 -0.54
N VAL A 130 3.43 -9.99 -1.08
CA VAL A 130 2.80 -9.54 -2.33
C VAL A 130 2.15 -8.17 -2.14
N ILE A 131 1.34 -8.00 -1.09
CA ILE A 131 0.66 -6.74 -0.78
C ILE A 131 1.66 -5.60 -0.61
N ILE A 132 2.75 -5.83 0.15
CA ILE A 132 3.79 -4.81 0.37
C ILE A 132 4.41 -4.38 -0.97
N ARG A 133 4.78 -5.32 -1.84
CA ARG A 133 5.39 -4.98 -3.14
C ARG A 133 4.43 -4.32 -4.12
N ALA A 134 3.14 -4.55 -3.97
CA ALA A 134 2.11 -3.90 -4.79
C ALA A 134 1.82 -2.46 -4.32
N ASN A 135 1.99 -2.19 -3.02
CA ASN A 135 1.62 -0.91 -2.41
C ASN A 135 2.82 0.01 -2.12
N MET A 136 4.05 -0.53 -2.11
CA MET A 136 5.28 0.27 -1.99
C MET A 136 5.90 0.42 -3.37
N VAL A 137 6.03 1.64 -3.88
CA VAL A 137 6.47 1.90 -5.25
C VAL A 137 7.67 2.83 -5.28
N GLN A 138 8.67 2.51 -6.12
CA GLN A 138 9.71 3.47 -6.47
C GLN A 138 9.18 4.42 -7.53
N GLY A 139 9.20 5.74 -7.26
CA GLY A 139 8.71 6.73 -8.22
C GLY A 139 8.87 8.18 -7.77
N ASP A 140 8.63 9.07 -8.72
CA ASP A 140 8.54 10.51 -8.51
C ASP A 140 7.06 10.87 -8.28
N THR A 141 6.71 11.21 -7.05
CA THR A 141 5.33 11.55 -6.66
C THR A 141 4.79 12.75 -7.43
N LEU A 142 5.64 13.78 -7.67
CA LEU A 142 5.22 15.00 -8.33
C LEU A 142 4.94 14.79 -9.82
N LYS A 143 5.75 13.93 -10.45
CA LYS A 143 5.58 13.56 -11.86
C LYS A 143 4.66 12.36 -12.06
N LYS A 144 4.28 11.68 -10.98
CA LYS A 144 3.42 10.48 -10.97
C LYS A 144 4.00 9.31 -11.78
N VAL A 145 5.34 9.24 -11.93
CA VAL A 145 6.02 8.24 -12.77
C VAL A 145 7.07 7.45 -12.01
N ARG A 146 7.33 6.25 -12.50
CA ARG A 146 8.45 5.39 -12.11
C ARG A 146 9.76 5.85 -12.77
N PRO A 147 10.92 5.31 -12.35
CA PRO A 147 12.21 5.66 -12.95
C PRO A 147 12.32 5.39 -14.46
N ASP A 148 11.54 4.46 -14.99
CA ASP A 148 11.48 4.12 -16.43
C ASP A 148 10.49 5.00 -17.22
N GLY A 149 9.85 5.98 -16.56
CA GLY A 149 8.86 6.87 -17.16
C GLY A 149 7.43 6.29 -17.20
N SER A 150 7.24 5.03 -16.83
CA SER A 150 5.91 4.44 -16.73
C SER A 150 5.10 5.03 -15.56
N PRO A 151 3.76 5.04 -15.60
CA PRO A 151 2.95 5.52 -14.49
C PRO A 151 3.20 4.74 -13.20
N ILE A 152 3.06 5.43 -12.06
CA ILE A 152 2.96 4.77 -10.75
C ILE A 152 1.63 4.04 -10.71
N ILE A 153 1.66 2.74 -10.40
CA ILE A 153 0.49 1.88 -10.28
C ILE A 153 0.39 1.40 -8.84
N PHE A 154 -0.81 1.51 -8.26
CA PHE A 154 -1.18 0.95 -6.98
C PHE A 154 -2.24 -0.13 -7.15
N SER A 155 -2.40 -0.93 -6.10
CA SER A 155 -3.45 -1.95 -6.04
C SER A 155 -4.49 -1.58 -5.00
N GLU A 156 -5.75 -1.59 -5.38
CA GLU A 156 -6.87 -1.60 -4.45
C GLU A 156 -7.18 -3.05 -4.04
N TRP A 157 -7.46 -3.24 -2.76
CA TRP A 157 -7.74 -4.55 -2.16
C TRP A 157 -9.15 -4.56 -1.59
N THR A 158 -10.13 -4.88 -2.42
CA THR A 158 -11.54 -4.82 -2.05
C THR A 158 -11.98 -6.12 -1.39
N PRO A 159 -12.43 -6.10 -0.10
CA PRO A 159 -13.03 -7.26 0.53
C PRO A 159 -14.32 -7.66 -0.19
N VAL A 160 -14.41 -8.92 -0.62
CA VAL A 160 -15.60 -9.45 -1.28
C VAL A 160 -16.12 -10.68 -0.54
N ARG A 161 -17.43 -10.92 -0.61
CA ARG A 161 -18.05 -12.11 -0.03
C ARG A 161 -18.18 -13.21 -1.10
N GLY A 162 -17.48 -14.31 -0.86
CA GLY A 162 -17.62 -15.52 -1.67
C GLY A 162 -18.85 -16.35 -1.28
N LYS A 163 -19.06 -17.45 -2.00
CA LYS A 163 -20.08 -18.45 -1.66
C LYS A 163 -19.82 -18.97 -0.24
N ASN A 164 -20.90 -19.27 0.49
CA ASN A 164 -20.87 -19.73 1.89
C ASN A 164 -20.18 -18.73 2.85
N SER A 165 -20.37 -17.44 2.63
CA SER A 165 -19.82 -16.35 3.48
C SER A 165 -18.29 -16.35 3.63
N LYS A 166 -17.56 -16.97 2.71
CA LYS A 166 -16.08 -16.92 2.70
C LYS A 166 -15.62 -15.48 2.51
N ARG A 167 -14.65 -15.07 3.31
CA ARG A 167 -13.99 -13.76 3.19
C ARG A 167 -12.92 -13.87 2.09
N LEU A 168 -13.14 -13.14 1.02
CA LEU A 168 -12.23 -13.06 -0.12
C LEU A 168 -11.75 -11.61 -0.28
N VAL A 169 -10.73 -11.42 -1.09
CA VAL A 169 -10.24 -10.12 -1.54
C VAL A 169 -10.14 -10.14 -3.05
N GLN A 170 -10.49 -9.04 -3.68
CA GLN A 170 -10.22 -8.77 -5.09
C GLN A 170 -9.19 -7.65 -5.17
N ARG A 171 -8.11 -7.89 -5.93
CA ARG A 171 -7.13 -6.88 -6.28
C ARG A 171 -7.46 -6.26 -7.62
N THR A 172 -7.41 -4.94 -7.71
CA THR A 172 -7.55 -4.17 -8.94
C THR A 172 -6.44 -3.13 -9.00
N GLU A 173 -5.76 -3.00 -10.14
CA GLU A 173 -4.70 -2.03 -10.33
C GLU A 173 -5.25 -0.71 -10.86
N TYR A 174 -4.66 0.41 -10.40
CA TYR A 174 -5.00 1.78 -10.79
C TYR A 174 -3.72 2.59 -10.95
N THR A 175 -3.73 3.57 -11.84
CA THR A 175 -2.65 4.56 -11.87
C THR A 175 -2.78 5.52 -10.68
N PHE A 176 -1.66 5.99 -10.16
CA PHE A 176 -1.68 7.01 -9.10
C PHE A 176 -2.37 8.30 -9.55
N GLU A 177 -2.26 8.64 -10.82
CA GLU A 177 -2.96 9.78 -11.43
C GLU A 177 -4.47 9.62 -11.35
N SER A 178 -5.02 8.45 -11.77
CA SER A 178 -6.47 8.20 -11.70
C SER A 178 -7.02 8.25 -10.28
N ILE A 179 -6.21 7.87 -9.27
CA ILE A 179 -6.60 7.95 -7.86
C ILE A 179 -6.69 9.41 -7.40
N ILE A 180 -5.70 10.25 -7.78
CA ILE A 180 -5.69 11.68 -7.39
C ILE A 180 -6.83 12.46 -8.06
N ASP A 181 -7.08 12.17 -9.33
CA ASP A 181 -8.08 12.89 -10.12
C ASP A 181 -9.51 12.36 -9.86
N GLU A 182 -9.69 11.45 -8.89
CA GLU A 182 -10.97 10.78 -8.57
C GLU A 182 -11.59 10.05 -9.76
N ALA A 183 -10.77 9.72 -10.78
CA ALA A 183 -11.23 9.17 -12.04
C ALA A 183 -11.63 7.68 -11.97
N GLY A 184 -11.47 7.03 -10.80
CA GLY A 184 -11.82 5.62 -10.62
C GLY A 184 -10.94 4.64 -11.42
N PRO A 185 -11.39 3.40 -11.65
CA PRO A 185 -10.68 2.44 -12.50
C PRO A 185 -10.54 2.96 -13.94
N VAL A 186 -9.41 2.67 -14.57
CA VAL A 186 -9.08 3.15 -15.93
C VAL A 186 -10.16 2.82 -16.97
N ASP A 187 -10.89 1.74 -16.79
CA ASP A 187 -12.03 1.39 -17.65
C ASP A 187 -13.18 2.42 -17.63
N GLN A 188 -13.22 3.31 -16.62
CA GLN A 188 -14.22 4.39 -16.51
C GLN A 188 -13.67 5.76 -16.98
N VAL A 189 -12.35 5.90 -17.11
CA VAL A 189 -11.71 7.16 -17.53
C VAL A 189 -11.92 7.44 -19.02
N GLN A 190 -12.14 6.41 -19.84
CA GLN A 190 -12.36 6.58 -21.28
C GLN A 190 -13.65 7.32 -21.63
N GLU A 191 -14.65 7.36 -20.73
CA GLU A 191 -15.92 8.07 -21.00
C GLU A 191 -15.86 9.59 -20.67
N HIS A 192 -14.88 10.06 -19.91
CA HIS A 192 -14.83 11.48 -19.47
C HIS A 192 -13.83 12.35 -20.23
N VAL A 193 -12.95 11.77 -21.05
CA VAL A 193 -11.91 12.52 -21.79
C VAL A 193 -12.43 13.18 -23.07
N GLU A 194 -13.62 12.83 -23.56
CA GLU A 194 -14.13 13.39 -24.82
C GLU A 194 -14.66 14.85 -24.74
N GLU A 195 -14.79 15.45 -23.55
CA GLU A 195 -15.43 16.78 -23.44
C GLU A 195 -14.53 17.99 -23.15
N MET A 196 -13.21 17.86 -22.95
CA MET A 196 -12.37 19.02 -22.55
C MET A 196 -10.98 19.12 -23.16
N ASP A 197 -10.79 18.93 -24.44
CA ASP A 197 -9.52 19.34 -25.03
C ASP A 197 -9.63 20.04 -26.38
N LEU A 198 -9.97 21.34 -26.33
CA LEU A 198 -9.90 22.26 -27.48
C LEU A 198 -8.46 22.71 -27.81
N PHE A 199 -7.45 22.25 -27.07
CA PHE A 199 -6.05 22.61 -27.22
C PHE A 199 -5.10 21.43 -27.46
N ALA A 200 -5.58 20.19 -27.48
CA ALA A 200 -4.78 18.98 -27.69
C ALA A 200 -4.07 18.90 -29.05
N ASP A 201 -4.55 19.63 -30.05
CA ASP A 201 -3.99 19.61 -31.41
C ASP A 201 -2.66 20.37 -31.57
N PHE A 202 -2.17 21.06 -30.54
CA PHE A 202 -0.93 21.86 -30.63
C PHE A 202 0.31 21.21 -30.01
N PHE A 203 0.17 20.17 -29.22
CA PHE A 203 1.29 19.41 -28.68
C PHE A 203 1.16 17.96 -29.18
N GLN A 204 1.95 17.60 -30.17
CA GLN A 204 2.21 16.19 -30.50
C GLN A 204 3.02 15.60 -29.32
N ASP A 205 2.32 15.26 -28.23
CA ASP A 205 2.88 14.38 -27.24
C ASP A 205 3.00 12.99 -27.88
N GLU A 206 4.23 12.44 -27.89
CA GLU A 206 4.44 11.04 -28.22
C GLU A 206 3.46 10.23 -27.36
N GLU A 207 2.55 9.49 -27.99
CA GLU A 207 1.60 8.61 -27.29
C GLU A 207 2.38 7.69 -26.34
N LYS A 208 2.37 8.02 -25.06
CA LYS A 208 2.93 7.12 -24.05
C LYS A 208 2.08 5.87 -24.05
N PRO A 209 2.67 4.68 -24.19
CA PRO A 209 1.86 3.45 -24.20
C PRO A 209 1.03 3.37 -22.92
N GLU A 210 -0.28 3.17 -23.09
CA GLU A 210 -1.17 3.00 -21.94
C GLU A 210 -0.68 1.88 -21.03
N PRO A 211 -0.68 2.10 -19.71
CA PRO A 211 -0.22 1.08 -18.80
C PRO A 211 -1.16 -0.13 -18.84
N LYS A 212 -0.60 -1.33 -18.94
CA LYS A 212 -1.39 -2.56 -18.78
C LYS A 212 -1.75 -2.71 -17.31
N LEU A 213 -3.01 -2.44 -16.98
CA LEU A 213 -3.56 -2.64 -15.66
C LEU A 213 -4.22 -4.02 -15.57
N HIS A 214 -4.15 -4.63 -14.41
CA HIS A 214 -4.67 -5.96 -14.18
C HIS A 214 -5.78 -5.94 -13.15
N LYS A 215 -6.80 -6.72 -13.43
CA LYS A 215 -7.80 -7.13 -12.47
C LYS A 215 -7.57 -8.61 -12.14
N PHE A 216 -7.62 -8.93 -10.88
CA PHE A 216 -7.30 -10.27 -10.39
C PHE A 216 -8.57 -10.98 -9.94
N ALA A 217 -8.63 -12.30 -10.15
CA ALA A 217 -9.74 -13.09 -9.67
C ALA A 217 -9.82 -13.06 -8.13
N PRO A 218 -11.03 -12.95 -7.53
CA PRO A 218 -11.17 -12.97 -6.08
C PRO A 218 -10.57 -14.22 -5.45
N CYS A 219 -9.73 -14.05 -4.45
CA CYS A 219 -9.10 -15.14 -3.72
C CYS A 219 -9.22 -14.95 -2.19
N SER A 220 -8.86 -15.99 -1.42
CA SER A 220 -8.72 -15.83 0.03
C SER A 220 -7.56 -14.89 0.35
N TRP A 221 -7.69 -14.04 1.38
CA TRP A 221 -6.60 -13.19 1.86
C TRP A 221 -5.27 -13.93 2.04
N ARG A 222 -5.33 -15.17 2.56
CA ARG A 222 -4.16 -16.02 2.80
C ARG A 222 -3.60 -16.69 1.55
N MET A 223 -4.21 -16.44 0.38
CA MET A 223 -3.81 -17.01 -0.92
C MET A 223 -3.49 -15.94 -1.95
N VAL A 224 -3.35 -14.68 -1.54
CA VAL A 224 -2.96 -13.57 -2.42
C VAL A 224 -1.64 -13.86 -3.15
N PHE A 225 -0.74 -14.62 -2.55
CA PHE A 225 0.52 -15.01 -3.19
C PHE A 225 0.35 -15.99 -4.37
N GLU A 226 -0.85 -16.56 -4.58
CA GLU A 226 -1.24 -17.41 -5.71
C GLU A 226 -2.30 -16.74 -6.60
N GLU A 227 -2.51 -15.42 -6.46
CA GLU A 227 -3.51 -14.69 -7.23
C GLU A 227 -3.32 -14.88 -8.74
N LYS A 228 -4.44 -14.87 -9.47
CA LYS A 228 -4.46 -15.05 -10.93
C LYS A 228 -5.11 -13.83 -11.56
N ILE A 229 -4.55 -13.37 -12.66
CA ILE A 229 -5.15 -12.34 -13.50
C ILE A 229 -6.44 -12.91 -14.11
N GLU A 230 -7.53 -12.11 -14.10
CA GLU A 230 -8.79 -12.43 -14.80
C GLU A 230 -8.64 -12.45 -16.31
#